data_9a4b55d56b2378934d1ff24b9e3a19e7
#
_entry.id   9a4b55d56b2378934d1ff24b9e3a19e7
#
_cell.length_a   1.000
_cell.length_b   1.000
_cell.length_c   1.000
_cell.angle_alpha   90.00
_cell.angle_beta   90.00
_cell.angle_gamma   90.00
#
_symmetry.space_group_name_H-M   'P 1'
#
loop_
_entity.id
_entity.type
_entity.pdbx_description
1 polymer ?
#
loop_
_entity_poly.entity_id
_entity_poly.type
_entity_poly.pdbx_seq_one_letter_code
_entity_poly.pdbx_strand_id
1 'polypeptide(L)'
;MKKILIANRGEITLRIMRTCRQMGIKTVAVYSEADKNAPFVRFADEAVCIGPAPSKESYLKGEKIIEVAKSLNVDGIHPGYGFLSENSDFARKVKNAGIEFIGPTAEAMDLMGSKLAAKDTAQKNNIPLVPGTDGAISDLKEAKSISAKIGFPVLVKASAGGGGKGMRIVENESEFEDQMKRAMSEAESAFGDSSVFIEKFVNSPRHIEIQVLADKHGNVVYLFERECSIQRRHQKLVEEAPSSVLTPALRKAMGECAVNISKACGYVGAGTVEFLVDDKLNFYFLEMNTRLQVEHPVTEMITGLDLVAEQIKVARGEKLSFTQNDLKINGHSIEVRVCAEDPENNFLPDMGRLDEYKIPSGPGVRVDDAFEEGMEIPIFYDPMIAKLIVHAPTREQAIEMMVRAIDEYHISGVETTLSFCSFAIQHEAFRSGKFDTNFIKHHFNNEMLNGKDSELQEIAAMVAAEVITNTKVEGKRNLISQAGSNWKRNRM
;
A
#
# COMPACT_ATOMS: atom_id res chain seq x y z
N MET A 1 22.10 -9.59 15.83
CA MET A 1 21.96 -8.83 14.56
C MET A 1 22.38 -7.41 14.86
N LYS A 2 23.48 -6.95 14.26
CA LYS A 2 24.11 -5.64 14.53
C LYS A 2 24.06 -4.73 13.31
N LYS A 3 23.93 -5.29 12.12
CA LYS A 3 23.87 -4.56 10.85
C LYS A 3 22.86 -5.21 9.91
N ILE A 4 21.95 -4.40 9.34
CA ILE A 4 20.88 -4.83 8.43
C ILE A 4 21.01 -4.05 7.11
N LEU A 5 20.94 -4.76 5.99
CA LEU A 5 20.76 -4.17 4.67
C LEU A 5 19.26 -4.09 4.37
N ILE A 6 18.79 -2.92 3.89
CA ILE A 6 17.43 -2.75 3.45
C ILE A 6 17.38 -2.89 1.93
N ALA A 7 16.77 -3.99 1.44
CA ALA A 7 16.67 -4.29 0.00
C ALA A 7 15.42 -3.63 -0.60
N ASN A 8 15.32 -2.33 -0.42
CA ASN A 8 14.17 -1.52 -0.87
C ASN A 8 14.58 -0.06 -1.07
N ARG A 9 13.61 0.80 -1.42
CA ARG A 9 13.76 2.25 -1.61
C ARG A 9 12.59 3.03 -1.02
N GLY A 10 12.71 4.35 -1.07
CA GLY A 10 11.60 5.24 -0.73
C GLY A 10 11.27 5.23 0.77
N GLU A 11 10.00 5.50 1.08
CA GLU A 11 9.54 5.72 2.44
C GLU A 11 9.75 4.49 3.34
N ILE A 12 9.50 3.28 2.82
CA ILE A 12 9.64 2.05 3.60
C ILE A 12 11.09 1.82 4.03
N THR A 13 12.06 2.18 3.20
CA THR A 13 13.47 2.06 3.57
C THR A 13 13.80 2.98 4.74
N LEU A 14 13.36 4.24 4.68
CA LEU A 14 13.57 5.19 5.76
C LEU A 14 12.82 4.77 7.04
N ARG A 15 11.57 4.26 6.88
CA ARG A 15 10.76 3.71 7.97
C ARG A 15 11.50 2.58 8.71
N ILE A 16 12.05 1.61 7.98
CA ILE A 16 12.81 0.49 8.56
C ILE A 16 14.09 1.00 9.25
N MET A 17 14.80 1.92 8.62
CA MET A 17 16.03 2.49 9.19
C MET A 17 15.80 3.23 10.50
N ARG A 18 14.66 3.94 10.64
CA ARG A 18 14.27 4.61 11.88
C ARG A 18 14.16 3.60 13.04
N THR A 19 13.48 2.47 12.81
CA THR A 19 13.41 1.38 13.81
C THR A 19 14.77 0.75 14.08
N CYS A 20 15.56 0.45 13.04
CA CYS A 20 16.92 -0.07 13.23
C CYS A 20 17.76 0.84 14.12
N ARG A 21 17.71 2.15 13.90
CA ARG A 21 18.44 3.16 14.71
C ARG A 21 17.98 3.15 16.16
N GLN A 22 16.66 3.07 16.43
CA GLN A 22 16.11 2.95 17.79
C GLN A 22 16.56 1.67 18.48
N MET A 23 16.75 0.59 17.73
CA MET A 23 17.25 -0.70 18.24
C MET A 23 18.78 -0.77 18.32
N GLY A 24 19.51 0.30 18.00
CA GLY A 24 20.97 0.34 17.99
C GLY A 24 21.61 -0.52 16.88
N ILE A 25 20.90 -0.74 15.77
CA ILE A 25 21.33 -1.55 14.62
C ILE A 25 21.80 -0.62 13.51
N LYS A 26 22.99 -0.88 12.97
CA LYS A 26 23.52 -0.17 11.80
C LYS A 26 22.76 -0.56 10.53
N THR A 27 22.65 0.37 9.60
CA THR A 27 21.87 0.21 8.38
C THR A 27 22.73 0.37 7.13
N VAL A 28 22.43 -0.46 6.12
CA VAL A 28 23.01 -0.35 4.79
C VAL A 28 21.86 -0.07 3.82
N ALA A 29 21.93 1.05 3.10
CA ALA A 29 21.06 1.32 1.97
C ALA A 29 21.64 0.75 0.68
N VAL A 30 20.79 0.17 -0.17
CA VAL A 30 21.09 0.00 -1.58
C VAL A 30 20.27 1.01 -2.38
N TYR A 31 20.86 1.57 -3.43
CA TYR A 31 20.17 2.59 -4.23
C TYR A 31 20.53 2.50 -5.71
N SER A 32 19.61 2.89 -6.58
CA SER A 32 19.87 3.10 -8.01
C SER A 32 20.43 4.49 -8.27
N GLU A 33 20.95 4.72 -9.45
CA GLU A 33 21.45 6.06 -9.85
C GLU A 33 20.39 7.17 -9.69
N ALA A 34 19.09 6.86 -9.94
CA ALA A 34 18.00 7.82 -9.76
C ALA A 34 17.77 8.20 -8.30
N ASP A 35 18.05 7.31 -7.36
CA ASP A 35 17.84 7.54 -5.94
C ASP A 35 19.09 8.08 -5.20
N LYS A 36 20.16 8.39 -5.91
CA LYS A 36 21.46 8.80 -5.32
C LYS A 36 21.34 9.89 -4.26
N ASN A 37 20.42 10.83 -4.44
CA ASN A 37 20.21 11.97 -3.55
C ASN A 37 19.03 11.78 -2.60
N ALA A 38 18.39 10.61 -2.58
CA ALA A 38 17.21 10.36 -1.76
C ALA A 38 17.54 10.41 -0.25
N PRO A 39 16.59 10.86 0.60
CA PRO A 39 16.79 10.98 2.04
C PRO A 39 17.25 9.70 2.71
N PHE A 40 16.74 8.53 2.29
CA PHE A 40 17.12 7.25 2.88
C PHE A 40 18.60 6.89 2.63
N VAL A 41 19.18 7.35 1.51
CA VAL A 41 20.62 7.12 1.19
C VAL A 41 21.50 7.89 2.15
N ARG A 42 21.11 9.13 2.48
CA ARG A 42 21.84 9.99 3.45
C ARG A 42 21.61 9.58 4.89
N PHE A 43 20.47 8.95 5.18
CA PHE A 43 20.11 8.51 6.52
C PHE A 43 20.83 7.23 6.95
N ALA A 44 21.18 6.36 6.01
CA ALA A 44 21.87 5.10 6.25
C ALA A 44 23.28 5.31 6.82
N ASP A 45 23.78 4.34 7.61
CA ASP A 45 25.18 4.35 8.05
C ASP A 45 26.13 4.07 6.88
N GLU A 46 25.73 3.22 5.96
CA GLU A 46 26.45 2.89 4.73
C GLU A 46 25.47 2.83 3.55
N ALA A 47 25.89 3.21 2.34
CA ALA A 47 25.06 3.19 1.16
C ALA A 47 25.84 2.76 -0.09
N VAL A 48 25.24 1.89 -0.92
CA VAL A 48 25.88 1.33 -2.13
C VAL A 48 24.98 1.46 -3.33
N CYS A 49 25.50 2.04 -4.42
CA CYS A 49 24.81 2.07 -5.70
C CYS A 49 24.82 0.67 -6.31
N ILE A 50 23.64 0.15 -6.68
CA ILE A 50 23.48 -1.20 -7.23
C ILE A 50 23.19 -1.23 -8.73
N GLY A 51 23.09 -0.08 -9.38
CA GLY A 51 22.91 0.00 -10.83
C GLY A 51 22.09 1.20 -11.32
N PRO A 52 21.71 1.18 -12.61
CA PRO A 52 20.92 2.23 -13.24
C PRO A 52 19.51 2.38 -12.66
N ALA A 53 18.78 3.42 -13.10
CA ALA A 53 17.44 3.74 -12.61
C ALA A 53 16.40 2.62 -12.74
N PRO A 54 16.28 1.89 -13.87
CA PRO A 54 15.28 0.83 -14.00
C PRO A 54 15.40 -0.25 -12.93
N SER A 55 14.30 -0.59 -12.26
CA SER A 55 14.26 -1.58 -11.16
C SER A 55 14.81 -2.95 -11.57
N LYS A 56 14.61 -3.37 -12.83
CA LYS A 56 15.16 -4.62 -13.39
C LYS A 56 16.67 -4.64 -13.43
N GLU A 57 17.31 -3.48 -13.45
CA GLU A 57 18.77 -3.33 -13.53
C GLU A 57 19.38 -2.95 -12.17
N SER A 58 18.56 -2.74 -11.14
CA SER A 58 18.97 -2.33 -9.80
C SER A 58 18.25 -3.16 -8.72
N TYR A 59 17.12 -2.71 -8.20
CA TYR A 59 16.44 -3.29 -7.03
C TYR A 59 15.96 -4.73 -7.20
N LEU A 60 15.79 -5.22 -8.43
CA LEU A 60 15.46 -6.61 -8.74
C LEU A 60 16.70 -7.50 -8.99
N LYS A 61 17.91 -6.96 -8.87
CA LYS A 61 19.17 -7.71 -8.98
C LYS A 61 19.54 -8.36 -7.63
N GLY A 62 18.80 -9.39 -7.23
CA GLY A 62 18.98 -10.05 -5.94
C GLY A 62 20.42 -10.53 -5.68
N GLU A 63 21.11 -11.03 -6.69
CA GLU A 63 22.51 -11.48 -6.55
C GLU A 63 23.44 -10.31 -6.20
N LYS A 64 23.26 -9.16 -6.84
CA LYS A 64 24.03 -7.95 -6.54
C LYS A 64 23.80 -7.47 -5.12
N ILE A 65 22.56 -7.51 -4.65
CA ILE A 65 22.20 -7.15 -3.27
C ILE A 65 22.90 -8.09 -2.27
N ILE A 66 22.92 -9.40 -2.56
CA ILE A 66 23.63 -10.38 -1.72
C ILE A 66 25.14 -10.17 -1.72
N GLU A 67 25.74 -9.82 -2.88
CA GLU A 67 27.17 -9.47 -2.95
C GLU A 67 27.49 -8.27 -2.05
N VAL A 68 26.69 -7.19 -2.13
CA VAL A 68 26.84 -6.02 -1.26
C VAL A 68 26.70 -6.41 0.21
N ALA A 69 25.69 -7.22 0.54
CA ALA A 69 25.46 -7.69 1.90
C ALA A 69 26.65 -8.47 2.46
N LYS A 70 27.26 -9.36 1.67
CA LYS A 70 28.47 -10.10 2.05
C LYS A 70 29.67 -9.19 2.21
N SER A 71 29.92 -8.27 1.28
CA SER A 71 31.08 -7.37 1.30
C SER A 71 31.08 -6.45 2.52
N LEU A 72 29.91 -6.09 3.03
CA LEU A 72 29.72 -5.22 4.19
C LEU A 72 29.44 -5.99 5.49
N ASN A 73 29.51 -7.32 5.46
CA ASN A 73 29.27 -8.19 6.62
C ASN A 73 27.98 -7.86 7.35
N VAL A 74 26.84 -7.81 6.62
CA VAL A 74 25.53 -7.61 7.23
C VAL A 74 25.00 -8.91 7.84
N ASP A 75 24.27 -8.80 8.94
CA ASP A 75 23.67 -9.96 9.63
C ASP A 75 22.34 -10.36 9.03
N GLY A 76 21.62 -9.41 8.42
CA GLY A 76 20.30 -9.65 7.86
C GLY A 76 19.93 -8.69 6.74
N ILE A 77 18.99 -9.12 5.91
CA ILE A 77 18.38 -8.33 4.83
C ILE A 77 16.90 -8.16 5.12
N HIS A 78 16.44 -6.89 5.19
CA HIS A 78 15.02 -6.57 5.27
C HIS A 78 14.52 -6.16 3.88
N PRO A 79 13.57 -6.90 3.30
CA PRO A 79 13.10 -6.64 1.94
C PRO A 79 12.06 -5.50 1.83
N GLY A 80 11.48 -5.05 2.97
CA GLY A 80 10.33 -4.14 2.97
C GLY A 80 9.09 -4.78 2.35
N TYR A 81 8.49 -4.09 1.38
CA TYR A 81 7.40 -4.60 0.53
C TYR A 81 7.66 -4.29 -0.95
N GLY A 82 7.00 -4.99 -1.87
CA GLY A 82 7.30 -4.93 -3.30
C GLY A 82 8.66 -5.53 -3.65
N PHE A 83 9.17 -5.28 -4.85
CA PHE A 83 10.44 -5.79 -5.36
C PHE A 83 10.69 -7.29 -5.05
N LEU A 84 11.61 -7.58 -4.14
CA LEU A 84 12.04 -8.94 -3.80
C LEU A 84 11.39 -9.48 -2.51
N SER A 85 10.44 -8.75 -1.90
CA SER A 85 9.88 -9.11 -0.59
C SER A 85 9.09 -10.43 -0.59
N GLU A 86 8.49 -10.81 -1.73
CA GLU A 86 7.75 -12.07 -1.91
C GLU A 86 8.45 -13.02 -2.89
N ASN A 87 9.77 -12.82 -3.11
CA ASN A 87 10.55 -13.68 -3.98
C ASN A 87 11.23 -14.80 -3.16
N SER A 88 10.66 -16.00 -3.23
CA SER A 88 11.13 -17.18 -2.49
C SER A 88 12.56 -17.59 -2.88
N ASP A 89 12.94 -17.46 -4.17
CA ASP A 89 14.30 -17.76 -4.62
C ASP A 89 15.33 -16.80 -4.04
N PHE A 90 14.97 -15.52 -3.94
CA PHE A 90 15.82 -14.53 -3.27
C PHE A 90 15.99 -14.87 -1.78
N ALA A 91 14.90 -15.20 -1.07
CA ALA A 91 14.96 -15.61 0.33
C ALA A 91 15.85 -16.85 0.53
N ARG A 92 15.75 -17.86 -0.34
CA ARG A 92 16.66 -19.04 -0.32
C ARG A 92 18.11 -18.66 -0.56
N LYS A 93 18.40 -17.81 -1.54
CA LYS A 93 19.76 -17.35 -1.84
C LYS A 93 20.36 -16.56 -0.70
N VAL A 94 19.58 -15.70 -0.02
CA VAL A 94 20.00 -14.96 1.18
C VAL A 94 20.37 -15.93 2.30
N LYS A 95 19.51 -16.90 2.61
CA LYS A 95 19.75 -17.93 3.63
C LYS A 95 20.99 -18.78 3.31
N ASN A 96 21.14 -19.21 2.04
CA ASN A 96 22.30 -19.98 1.59
C ASN A 96 23.61 -19.16 1.66
N ALA A 97 23.51 -17.84 1.63
CA ALA A 97 24.64 -16.93 1.82
C ALA A 97 25.05 -16.77 3.30
N GLY A 98 24.33 -17.39 4.24
CA GLY A 98 24.54 -17.26 5.68
C GLY A 98 24.02 -15.95 6.27
N ILE A 99 23.10 -15.28 5.57
CA ILE A 99 22.50 -14.01 5.97
C ILE A 99 21.03 -14.27 6.34
N GLU A 100 20.53 -13.64 7.40
CA GLU A 100 19.14 -13.80 7.81
C GLU A 100 18.21 -12.98 6.86
N PHE A 101 17.19 -13.64 6.31
CA PHE A 101 16.11 -12.95 5.59
C PHE A 101 15.05 -12.53 6.61
N ILE A 102 14.81 -11.21 6.75
CA ILE A 102 13.83 -10.68 7.70
C ILE A 102 12.45 -10.71 7.05
N GLY A 103 11.79 -11.84 7.19
CA GLY A 103 10.52 -12.16 6.55
C GLY A 103 10.15 -13.64 6.73
N PRO A 104 9.15 -14.13 5.99
CA PRO A 104 8.72 -15.52 6.04
C PRO A 104 9.73 -16.47 5.38
N THR A 105 9.51 -17.76 5.58
CA THR A 105 10.27 -18.79 4.89
C THR A 105 9.94 -18.83 3.39
N ALA A 106 10.88 -19.28 2.58
CA ALA A 106 10.65 -19.44 1.15
C ALA A 106 9.52 -20.44 0.85
N GLU A 107 9.38 -21.47 1.69
CA GLU A 107 8.33 -22.47 1.59
C GLU A 107 6.93 -21.87 1.83
N ALA A 108 6.79 -20.98 2.83
CA ALA A 108 5.54 -20.28 3.09
C ALA A 108 5.20 -19.29 1.94
N MET A 109 6.21 -18.63 1.36
CA MET A 109 6.03 -17.78 0.17
C MET A 109 5.54 -18.58 -1.02
N ASP A 110 6.15 -19.73 -1.32
CA ASP A 110 5.75 -20.59 -2.45
C ASP A 110 4.32 -21.12 -2.27
N LEU A 111 3.98 -21.56 -1.04
CA LEU A 111 2.67 -22.11 -0.74
C LEU A 111 1.58 -21.05 -0.88
N MET A 112 1.77 -19.87 -0.29
CA MET A 112 0.77 -18.80 -0.29
C MET A 112 0.78 -17.99 -1.60
N GLY A 113 1.90 -17.90 -2.31
CA GLY A 113 2.01 -17.26 -3.62
C GLY A 113 1.30 -18.04 -4.74
N SER A 114 1.08 -19.34 -4.57
CA SER A 114 0.27 -20.14 -5.48
C SER A 114 -1.21 -20.06 -5.11
N LYS A 115 -2.03 -19.43 -5.95
CA LYS A 115 -3.48 -19.29 -5.72
C LYS A 115 -4.18 -20.63 -5.46
N LEU A 116 -3.78 -21.68 -6.18
CA LEU A 116 -4.33 -23.03 -6.02
C LEU A 116 -3.91 -23.63 -4.67
N ALA A 117 -2.63 -23.58 -4.34
CA ALA A 117 -2.12 -24.13 -3.08
C ALA A 117 -2.66 -23.37 -1.86
N ALA A 118 -2.78 -22.04 -1.96
CA ALA A 118 -3.37 -21.22 -0.91
C ALA A 118 -4.85 -21.56 -0.67
N LYS A 119 -5.66 -21.72 -1.74
CA LYS A 119 -7.06 -22.17 -1.64
C LYS A 119 -7.19 -23.57 -1.06
N ASP A 120 -6.39 -24.53 -1.53
CA ASP A 120 -6.38 -25.89 -1.00
C ASP A 120 -6.01 -25.91 0.49
N THR A 121 -5.03 -25.11 0.88
CA THR A 121 -4.65 -24.93 2.29
C THR A 121 -5.79 -24.34 3.10
N ALA A 122 -6.48 -23.31 2.59
CA ALA A 122 -7.62 -22.70 3.25
C ALA A 122 -8.78 -23.69 3.41
N GLN A 123 -9.10 -24.45 2.37
CA GLN A 123 -10.16 -25.45 2.37
C GLN A 123 -9.89 -26.56 3.39
N LYS A 124 -8.66 -27.09 3.42
CA LYS A 124 -8.24 -28.12 4.39
C LYS A 124 -8.31 -27.67 5.85
N ASN A 125 -8.22 -26.37 6.07
CA ASN A 125 -8.30 -25.76 7.41
C ASN A 125 -9.68 -25.13 7.71
N ASN A 126 -10.72 -25.46 6.93
CA ASN A 126 -12.09 -24.99 7.08
C ASN A 126 -12.22 -23.45 7.07
N ILE A 127 -11.35 -22.76 6.32
CA ILE A 127 -11.42 -21.32 6.15
C ILE A 127 -12.43 -21.02 5.03
N PRO A 128 -13.39 -20.10 5.26
CA PRO A 128 -14.41 -19.78 4.27
C PRO A 128 -13.78 -19.28 2.96
N LEU A 129 -14.15 -19.91 1.85
CA LEU A 129 -13.77 -19.51 0.50
C LEU A 129 -15.01 -18.98 -0.23
N VAL A 130 -14.79 -18.08 -1.19
CA VAL A 130 -15.86 -17.71 -2.11
C VAL A 130 -16.36 -18.97 -2.80
N PRO A 131 -17.68 -19.29 -2.75
CA PRO A 131 -18.22 -20.48 -3.43
C PRO A 131 -17.82 -20.47 -4.90
N GLY A 132 -17.24 -21.56 -5.38
CA GLY A 132 -16.69 -21.60 -6.73
C GLY A 132 -16.28 -23.01 -7.14
N THR A 133 -15.48 -23.07 -8.20
CA THR A 133 -14.90 -24.31 -8.70
C THR A 133 -13.66 -24.68 -7.88
N ASP A 134 -13.50 -25.98 -7.61
CA ASP A 134 -12.31 -26.50 -6.90
C ASP A 134 -11.05 -26.46 -7.79
N GLY A 135 -11.23 -26.44 -9.11
CA GLY A 135 -10.16 -26.38 -10.10
C GLY A 135 -10.51 -25.55 -11.32
N ALA A 136 -9.55 -25.41 -12.21
CA ALA A 136 -9.78 -24.80 -13.52
C ALA A 136 -10.65 -25.72 -14.39
N ILE A 137 -11.62 -25.14 -15.08
CA ILE A 137 -12.61 -25.82 -15.92
C ILE A 137 -12.42 -25.38 -17.38
N SER A 138 -12.48 -26.35 -18.28
CA SER A 138 -12.55 -26.16 -19.73
C SER A 138 -13.84 -26.68 -20.36
N ASP A 139 -14.64 -27.48 -19.61
CA ASP A 139 -15.92 -28.01 -20.10
C ASP A 139 -17.08 -27.06 -19.80
N LEU A 140 -17.79 -26.65 -20.85
CA LEU A 140 -18.89 -25.68 -20.76
C LEU A 140 -20.11 -26.24 -20.02
N LYS A 141 -20.39 -27.58 -20.12
CA LYS A 141 -21.55 -28.20 -19.45
C LYS A 141 -21.31 -28.31 -17.96
N GLU A 142 -20.08 -28.70 -17.58
CA GLU A 142 -19.66 -28.74 -16.19
C GLU A 142 -19.72 -27.33 -15.57
N ALA A 143 -19.17 -26.35 -16.27
CA ALA A 143 -19.20 -24.93 -15.88
C ALA A 143 -20.62 -24.42 -15.62
N LYS A 144 -21.56 -24.72 -16.53
CA LYS A 144 -22.96 -24.33 -16.38
C LYS A 144 -23.63 -24.99 -15.18
N SER A 145 -23.38 -26.29 -14.94
CA SER A 145 -23.92 -27.00 -13.80
C SER A 145 -23.43 -26.45 -12.47
N ILE A 146 -22.15 -26.11 -12.40
CA ILE A 146 -21.55 -25.53 -11.19
C ILE A 146 -22.09 -24.11 -10.95
N SER A 147 -22.17 -23.28 -12.00
CA SER A 147 -22.72 -21.92 -11.89
C SER A 147 -24.15 -21.89 -11.41
N ALA A 148 -24.97 -22.83 -11.88
CA ALA A 148 -26.35 -22.99 -11.41
C ALA A 148 -26.45 -23.36 -9.93
N LYS A 149 -25.50 -24.18 -9.41
CA LYS A 149 -25.42 -24.54 -7.98
C LYS A 149 -24.95 -23.37 -7.12
N ILE A 150 -23.94 -22.59 -7.59
CA ILE A 150 -23.41 -21.42 -6.90
C ILE A 150 -24.46 -20.30 -6.86
N GLY A 151 -25.29 -20.22 -7.90
CA GLY A 151 -26.27 -19.14 -8.11
C GLY A 151 -25.63 -17.87 -8.68
N PHE A 152 -26.34 -17.21 -9.60
CA PHE A 152 -25.91 -15.98 -10.24
C PHE A 152 -26.07 -14.76 -9.30
N PRO A 153 -25.29 -13.66 -9.53
CA PRO A 153 -24.21 -13.54 -10.52
C PRO A 153 -22.98 -14.37 -10.16
N VAL A 154 -22.22 -14.77 -11.21
CA VAL A 154 -20.94 -15.46 -11.04
C VAL A 154 -19.82 -14.68 -11.75
N LEU A 155 -18.60 -14.87 -11.28
CA LEU A 155 -17.39 -14.30 -11.85
C LEU A 155 -16.60 -15.42 -12.53
N VAL A 156 -16.35 -15.30 -13.82
CA VAL A 156 -15.49 -16.18 -14.61
C VAL A 156 -14.10 -15.54 -14.69
N LYS A 157 -13.06 -16.29 -14.33
CA LYS A 157 -11.66 -15.83 -14.29
C LYS A 157 -10.77 -16.77 -15.09
N ALA A 158 -9.88 -16.24 -15.92
CA ALA A 158 -8.83 -17.05 -16.57
C ALA A 158 -7.92 -17.73 -15.52
N SER A 159 -7.60 -19.01 -15.72
CA SER A 159 -6.75 -19.77 -14.78
C SER A 159 -5.33 -19.22 -14.68
N ALA A 160 -4.76 -18.81 -15.81
CA ALA A 160 -3.42 -18.23 -15.91
C ALA A 160 -3.41 -16.71 -15.77
N GLY A 161 -4.58 -16.05 -15.55
CA GLY A 161 -4.72 -14.59 -15.50
C GLY A 161 -4.38 -13.98 -14.14
N GLY A 162 -3.94 -12.73 -14.17
CA GLY A 162 -3.70 -11.88 -12.99
C GLY A 162 -4.03 -10.42 -13.27
N GLY A 163 -4.20 -9.61 -12.19
CA GLY A 163 -4.42 -8.16 -12.33
C GLY A 163 -5.73 -7.75 -13.02
N GLY A 164 -6.78 -8.57 -12.95
CA GLY A 164 -8.10 -8.23 -13.50
C GLY A 164 -8.29 -8.53 -14.99
N LYS A 165 -7.27 -8.98 -15.71
CA LYS A 165 -7.40 -9.43 -17.11
C LYS A 165 -8.01 -10.82 -17.18
N GLY A 166 -8.94 -11.02 -18.13
CA GLY A 166 -9.64 -12.31 -18.31
C GLY A 166 -10.70 -12.58 -17.24
N MET A 167 -11.28 -11.54 -16.63
CA MET A 167 -12.38 -11.65 -15.67
C MET A 167 -13.68 -11.11 -16.30
N ARG A 168 -14.77 -11.87 -16.13
CA ARG A 168 -16.11 -11.49 -16.60
C ARG A 168 -17.17 -11.79 -15.56
N ILE A 169 -18.03 -10.81 -15.28
CA ILE A 169 -19.22 -11.00 -14.48
C ILE A 169 -20.32 -11.52 -15.40
N VAL A 170 -21.01 -12.55 -14.94
CA VAL A 170 -22.18 -13.13 -15.61
C VAL A 170 -23.38 -12.97 -14.68
N GLU A 171 -24.28 -12.10 -15.06
CA GLU A 171 -25.41 -11.69 -14.20
C GLU A 171 -26.49 -12.77 -14.10
N ASN A 172 -26.69 -13.54 -15.16
CA ASN A 172 -27.77 -14.54 -15.23
C ASN A 172 -27.41 -15.74 -16.11
N GLU A 173 -28.21 -16.82 -16.00
CA GLU A 173 -27.98 -18.06 -16.71
C GLU A 173 -28.07 -17.92 -18.25
N SER A 174 -28.89 -17.02 -18.75
CA SER A 174 -29.10 -16.83 -20.20
C SER A 174 -27.87 -16.30 -20.92
N GLU A 175 -27.03 -15.52 -20.22
CA GLU A 175 -25.78 -14.95 -20.76
C GLU A 175 -24.56 -15.85 -20.54
N PHE A 176 -24.70 -16.87 -19.68
CA PHE A 176 -23.57 -17.64 -19.19
C PHE A 176 -22.73 -18.25 -20.31
N GLU A 177 -23.38 -18.92 -21.27
CA GLU A 177 -22.67 -19.66 -22.33
C GLU A 177 -21.85 -18.73 -23.23
N ASP A 178 -22.40 -17.58 -23.61
CA ASP A 178 -21.70 -16.60 -24.43
C ASP A 178 -20.53 -15.93 -23.67
N GLN A 179 -20.75 -15.54 -22.44
CA GLN A 179 -19.71 -14.91 -21.61
C GLN A 179 -18.59 -15.91 -21.29
N MET A 180 -18.92 -17.16 -21.02
CA MET A 180 -17.95 -18.22 -20.78
C MET A 180 -17.07 -18.48 -22.01
N LYS A 181 -17.66 -18.62 -23.20
CA LYS A 181 -16.91 -18.77 -24.47
C LYS A 181 -15.96 -17.62 -24.72
N ARG A 182 -16.41 -16.39 -24.46
CA ARG A 182 -15.57 -15.18 -24.59
C ARG A 182 -14.42 -15.20 -23.60
N ALA A 183 -14.69 -15.54 -22.32
CA ALA A 183 -13.64 -15.62 -21.30
C ALA A 183 -12.59 -16.67 -21.64
N MET A 184 -13.01 -17.85 -22.10
CA MET A 184 -12.11 -18.92 -22.54
C MET A 184 -11.26 -18.52 -23.74
N SER A 185 -11.86 -17.87 -24.76
CA SER A 185 -11.15 -17.37 -25.94
C SER A 185 -10.12 -16.27 -25.59
N GLU A 186 -10.47 -15.38 -24.68
CA GLU A 186 -9.54 -14.36 -24.19
C GLU A 186 -8.38 -14.97 -23.40
N ALA A 187 -8.68 -15.96 -22.55
CA ALA A 187 -7.68 -16.69 -21.77
C ALA A 187 -6.69 -17.42 -22.69
N GLU A 188 -7.20 -18.14 -23.70
CA GLU A 188 -6.37 -18.80 -24.72
C GLU A 188 -5.49 -17.82 -25.48
N SER A 189 -6.07 -16.70 -25.93
CA SER A 189 -5.34 -15.69 -26.70
C SER A 189 -4.27 -14.95 -25.89
N ALA A 190 -4.52 -14.71 -24.60
CA ALA A 190 -3.63 -13.94 -23.74
C ALA A 190 -2.57 -14.79 -23.03
N PHE A 191 -2.89 -16.06 -22.73
CA PHE A 191 -2.10 -16.90 -21.83
C PHE A 191 -1.78 -18.29 -22.41
N GLY A 192 -2.39 -18.67 -23.55
CA GLY A 192 -2.22 -19.99 -24.16
C GLY A 192 -2.92 -21.12 -23.38
N ASP A 193 -3.87 -20.79 -22.50
CA ASP A 193 -4.66 -21.71 -21.71
C ASP A 193 -6.10 -21.19 -21.62
N SER A 194 -7.06 -21.96 -22.18
CA SER A 194 -8.48 -21.61 -22.20
C SER A 194 -9.21 -21.93 -20.90
N SER A 195 -8.55 -22.54 -19.93
CA SER A 195 -9.20 -22.92 -18.68
C SER A 195 -9.51 -21.73 -17.78
N VAL A 196 -10.65 -21.82 -17.09
CA VAL A 196 -11.18 -20.73 -16.26
C VAL A 196 -11.64 -21.25 -14.90
N PHE A 197 -11.65 -20.38 -13.92
CA PHE A 197 -12.34 -20.57 -12.64
C PHE A 197 -13.68 -19.86 -12.66
N ILE A 198 -14.66 -20.43 -11.96
CA ILE A 198 -15.95 -19.81 -11.71
C ILE A 198 -16.11 -19.61 -10.21
N GLU A 199 -16.47 -18.42 -9.81
CA GLU A 199 -16.70 -18.07 -8.41
C GLU A 199 -18.01 -17.30 -8.29
N LYS A 200 -18.65 -17.37 -7.13
CA LYS A 200 -19.75 -16.47 -6.79
C LYS A 200 -19.27 -15.03 -6.91
N PHE A 201 -20.01 -14.20 -7.63
CA PHE A 201 -19.73 -12.78 -7.60
C PHE A 201 -20.27 -12.19 -6.28
N VAL A 202 -19.38 -11.61 -5.50
CA VAL A 202 -19.73 -10.94 -4.25
C VAL A 202 -20.07 -9.50 -4.61
N ASN A 203 -21.35 -9.13 -4.49
CA ASN A 203 -21.79 -7.76 -4.75
C ASN A 203 -21.30 -6.84 -3.64
N SER A 204 -20.81 -5.65 -4.05
CA SER A 204 -20.42 -4.60 -3.10
C SER A 204 -19.58 -5.08 -1.90
N PRO A 205 -18.50 -5.86 -2.17
CA PRO A 205 -17.73 -6.42 -1.07
C PRO A 205 -16.93 -5.34 -0.36
N ARG A 206 -16.68 -5.57 0.92
CA ARG A 206 -15.61 -4.88 1.62
C ARG A 206 -14.33 -5.67 1.49
N HIS A 207 -13.22 -4.95 1.37
CA HIS A 207 -11.88 -5.51 1.45
C HIS A 207 -11.36 -5.31 2.86
N ILE A 208 -11.40 -6.38 3.64
CA ILE A 208 -10.95 -6.39 5.03
C ILE A 208 -9.78 -7.36 5.14
N GLU A 209 -8.75 -6.94 5.84
CA GLU A 209 -7.55 -7.75 6.00
C GLU A 209 -7.13 -7.86 7.45
N ILE A 210 -6.55 -8.99 7.81
CA ILE A 210 -6.08 -9.28 9.16
C ILE A 210 -4.56 -9.30 9.18
N GLN A 211 -3.96 -8.41 9.98
CA GLN A 211 -2.53 -8.45 10.25
C GLN A 211 -2.21 -9.64 11.14
N VAL A 212 -1.26 -10.47 10.73
CA VAL A 212 -0.70 -11.54 11.57
C VAL A 212 0.75 -11.29 11.88
N LEU A 213 1.18 -11.84 13.01
CA LEU A 213 2.59 -11.88 13.42
C LEU A 213 2.89 -13.27 13.99
N ALA A 214 3.95 -13.88 13.50
CA ALA A 214 4.34 -15.24 13.86
C ALA A 214 5.82 -15.31 14.21
N ASP A 215 6.18 -16.07 15.24
CA ASP A 215 7.59 -16.34 15.59
C ASP A 215 8.07 -17.70 15.09
N LYS A 216 9.38 -17.96 15.23
CA LYS A 216 10.01 -19.23 14.83
C LYS A 216 9.70 -20.38 15.80
N HIS A 217 8.90 -20.14 16.85
CA HIS A 217 8.55 -21.13 17.91
C HIS A 217 7.10 -21.61 17.80
N GLY A 218 6.38 -21.19 16.74
CA GLY A 218 5.00 -21.59 16.48
C GLY A 218 3.94 -20.73 17.18
N ASN A 219 4.33 -19.63 17.82
CA ASN A 219 3.38 -18.66 18.33
C ASN A 219 2.90 -17.76 17.17
N VAL A 220 1.59 -17.66 17.00
CA VAL A 220 0.96 -16.81 15.97
C VAL A 220 -0.16 -16.03 16.63
N VAL A 221 -0.17 -14.73 16.41
CA VAL A 221 -1.22 -13.81 16.86
C VAL A 221 -1.77 -13.00 15.69
N TYR A 222 -3.00 -12.52 15.80
CA TYR A 222 -3.54 -11.52 14.90
C TYR A 222 -3.58 -10.15 15.59
N LEU A 223 -3.24 -9.10 14.83
CA LEU A 223 -3.12 -7.71 15.29
C LEU A 223 -4.30 -6.86 14.80
N PHE A 224 -5.48 -7.48 14.79
CA PHE A 224 -6.72 -6.92 14.33
C PHE A 224 -6.78 -6.68 12.82
N GLU A 225 -7.88 -6.06 12.39
CA GLU A 225 -8.16 -5.80 10.99
C GLU A 225 -7.81 -4.39 10.55
N ARG A 226 -7.66 -4.28 9.22
CA ARG A 226 -7.70 -3.03 8.46
C ARG A 226 -8.82 -3.08 7.43
N GLU A 227 -9.50 -1.97 7.24
CA GLU A 227 -10.49 -1.73 6.20
C GLU A 227 -9.82 -1.04 5.02
N CYS A 228 -9.80 -1.67 3.85
CA CYS A 228 -9.08 -1.20 2.67
C CYS A 228 -9.99 -1.12 1.42
N SER A 229 -11.29 -0.85 1.62
CA SER A 229 -12.27 -0.87 0.52
C SER A 229 -12.17 0.34 -0.41
N ILE A 230 -11.63 1.49 0.03
CA ILE A 230 -11.43 2.63 -0.86
C ILE A 230 -10.17 2.43 -1.68
N GLN A 231 -10.40 1.95 -2.90
CA GLN A 231 -9.32 1.57 -3.82
C GLN A 231 -9.70 1.87 -5.27
N ARG A 232 -8.68 2.11 -6.09
CA ARG A 232 -8.82 2.29 -7.52
C ARG A 232 -8.05 1.21 -8.27
N ARG A 233 -8.75 0.42 -9.09
CA ARG A 233 -8.12 -0.69 -9.86
C ARG A 233 -7.24 -1.59 -8.98
N HIS A 234 -7.73 -1.92 -7.79
CA HIS A 234 -7.03 -2.70 -6.75
C HIS A 234 -5.86 -1.98 -6.04
N GLN A 235 -5.59 -0.72 -6.35
CA GLN A 235 -4.68 0.11 -5.58
C GLN A 235 -5.45 0.77 -4.44
N LYS A 236 -5.10 0.45 -3.21
CA LYS A 236 -5.66 1.04 -2.00
C LYS A 236 -5.26 2.52 -1.92
N LEU A 237 -6.17 3.39 -1.49
CA LEU A 237 -5.94 4.84 -1.38
C LEU A 237 -6.25 5.38 0.02
N VAL A 238 -7.24 4.79 0.68
CA VAL A 238 -7.62 5.13 2.07
C VAL A 238 -7.79 3.82 2.83
N GLU A 239 -7.10 3.71 3.94
CA GLU A 239 -7.15 2.58 4.85
C GLU A 239 -7.47 3.03 6.27
N GLU A 240 -8.24 2.25 7.02
CA GLU A 240 -8.54 2.53 8.43
C GLU A 240 -8.43 1.28 9.31
N ALA A 241 -8.15 1.48 10.57
CA ALA A 241 -8.16 0.44 11.59
C ALA A 241 -8.73 1.00 12.91
N PRO A 242 -9.65 0.26 13.58
CA PRO A 242 -10.33 -0.94 13.10
C PRO A 242 -11.40 -0.63 12.03
N SER A 243 -11.94 -1.66 11.37
CA SER A 243 -13.07 -1.51 10.44
C SER A 243 -14.33 -1.07 11.17
N SER A 244 -15.08 -0.14 10.54
CA SER A 244 -16.34 0.38 11.07
C SER A 244 -17.49 -0.63 11.10
N VAL A 245 -17.36 -1.77 10.41
CA VAL A 245 -18.44 -2.76 10.26
C VAL A 245 -18.22 -4.05 11.03
N LEU A 246 -16.99 -4.34 11.47
CA LEU A 246 -16.73 -5.59 12.16
C LEU A 246 -17.21 -5.57 13.60
N THR A 247 -18.10 -6.52 13.92
CA THR A 247 -18.44 -6.81 15.33
C THR A 247 -17.27 -7.52 16.03
N PRO A 248 -17.19 -7.47 17.38
CA PRO A 248 -16.15 -8.22 18.09
C PRO A 248 -16.14 -9.72 17.77
N ALA A 249 -17.31 -10.32 17.56
CA ALA A 249 -17.44 -11.74 17.22
C ALA A 249 -16.87 -12.03 15.82
N LEU A 250 -17.19 -11.19 14.82
CA LEU A 250 -16.70 -11.35 13.46
C LEU A 250 -15.19 -11.12 13.37
N ARG A 251 -14.68 -10.07 14.05
CA ARG A 251 -13.24 -9.79 14.20
C ARG A 251 -12.49 -10.99 14.74
N LYS A 252 -13.03 -11.61 15.80
CA LYS A 252 -12.45 -12.82 16.39
C LYS A 252 -12.44 -13.97 15.40
N ALA A 253 -13.55 -14.24 14.73
CA ALA A 253 -13.66 -15.34 13.76
C ALA A 253 -12.66 -15.17 12.59
N MET A 254 -12.58 -13.98 12.02
CA MET A 254 -11.61 -13.67 10.95
C MET A 254 -10.17 -13.76 11.45
N GLY A 255 -9.89 -13.24 12.67
CA GLY A 255 -8.58 -13.34 13.29
C GLY A 255 -8.14 -14.79 13.53
N GLU A 256 -9.04 -15.65 14.03
CA GLU A 256 -8.77 -17.09 14.21
C GLU A 256 -8.51 -17.79 12.87
N CYS A 257 -9.26 -17.46 11.81
CA CYS A 257 -9.00 -17.95 10.46
C CYS A 257 -7.60 -17.52 9.97
N ALA A 258 -7.21 -16.27 10.18
CA ALA A 258 -5.89 -15.76 9.80
C ALA A 258 -4.76 -16.47 10.56
N VAL A 259 -4.94 -16.74 11.86
CA VAL A 259 -3.99 -17.53 12.67
C VAL A 259 -3.89 -18.96 12.14
N ASN A 260 -5.03 -19.59 11.81
CA ASN A 260 -5.05 -20.98 11.36
C ASN A 260 -4.33 -21.15 10.02
N ILE A 261 -4.56 -20.26 9.03
CA ILE A 261 -3.86 -20.35 7.75
C ILE A 261 -2.36 -20.07 7.90
N SER A 262 -1.99 -19.12 8.76
CA SER A 262 -0.59 -18.83 9.06
C SER A 262 0.13 -20.01 9.70
N LYS A 263 -0.51 -20.73 10.62
CA LYS A 263 0.03 -21.96 11.19
C LYS A 263 0.13 -23.08 10.16
N ALA A 264 -0.88 -23.23 9.30
CA ALA A 264 -0.92 -24.27 8.28
C ALA A 264 0.21 -24.15 7.25
N CYS A 265 0.65 -22.93 6.93
CA CYS A 265 1.78 -22.69 6.04
C CYS A 265 3.13 -22.51 6.76
N GLY A 266 3.18 -22.67 8.08
CA GLY A 266 4.43 -22.48 8.86
C GLY A 266 4.96 -21.05 8.77
N TYR A 267 4.06 -20.06 8.80
CA TYR A 267 4.41 -18.65 8.62
C TYR A 267 5.31 -18.11 9.73
N VAL A 268 6.22 -17.21 9.37
CA VAL A 268 7.12 -16.51 10.28
C VAL A 268 7.22 -15.04 9.86
N GLY A 269 7.23 -14.12 10.81
CA GLY A 269 7.27 -12.69 10.58
C GLY A 269 5.88 -12.04 10.51
N ALA A 270 5.84 -10.81 10.01
CA ALA A 270 4.61 -10.07 9.76
C ALA A 270 4.02 -10.44 8.39
N GLY A 271 2.74 -10.76 8.36
CA GLY A 271 1.99 -11.07 7.14
C GLY A 271 0.55 -10.60 7.24
N THR A 272 -0.18 -10.65 6.16
CA THR A 272 -1.56 -10.19 6.11
C THR A 272 -2.43 -11.18 5.38
N VAL A 273 -3.58 -11.51 5.97
CA VAL A 273 -4.60 -12.36 5.36
C VAL A 273 -5.75 -11.48 4.91
N GLU A 274 -5.99 -11.44 3.60
CA GLU A 274 -7.04 -10.63 2.99
C GLU A 274 -8.33 -11.41 2.82
N PHE A 275 -9.45 -10.72 3.08
CA PHE A 275 -10.81 -11.26 3.00
C PHE A 275 -11.73 -10.32 2.23
N LEU A 276 -12.70 -10.90 1.53
CA LEU A 276 -13.90 -10.19 1.08
C LEU A 276 -15.00 -10.39 2.12
N VAL A 277 -15.68 -9.30 2.49
CA VAL A 277 -16.83 -9.35 3.39
C VAL A 277 -18.05 -8.84 2.63
N ASP A 278 -19.11 -9.65 2.57
CA ASP A 278 -20.35 -9.28 1.87
C ASP A 278 -21.27 -8.39 2.73
N ASP A 279 -22.40 -7.96 2.17
CA ASP A 279 -23.41 -7.13 2.81
C ASP A 279 -24.12 -7.81 4.00
N LYS A 280 -24.03 -9.15 4.08
CA LYS A 280 -24.55 -9.98 5.18
C LYS A 280 -23.50 -10.29 6.23
N LEU A 281 -22.32 -9.70 6.12
CA LEU A 281 -21.15 -9.94 6.97
C LEU A 281 -20.62 -11.37 6.91
N ASN A 282 -20.87 -12.12 5.83
CA ASN A 282 -20.11 -13.32 5.54
C ASN A 282 -18.74 -12.92 5.01
N PHE A 283 -17.69 -13.61 5.43
CA PHE A 283 -16.33 -13.34 4.99
C PHE A 283 -15.73 -14.54 4.24
N TYR A 284 -14.88 -14.23 3.28
CA TYR A 284 -14.26 -15.21 2.40
C TYR A 284 -12.79 -14.90 2.23
N PHE A 285 -11.93 -15.88 2.41
CA PHE A 285 -10.49 -15.76 2.18
C PHE A 285 -10.22 -15.39 0.72
N LEU A 286 -9.39 -14.39 0.52
CA LEU A 286 -8.95 -13.93 -0.79
C LEU A 286 -7.52 -14.40 -1.08
N GLU A 287 -6.56 -13.96 -0.27
CA GLU A 287 -5.14 -14.30 -0.39
C GLU A 287 -4.38 -13.99 0.91
N MET A 288 -3.13 -14.43 0.98
CA MET A 288 -2.21 -14.04 2.04
C MET A 288 -0.99 -13.36 1.44
N ASN A 289 -0.77 -12.10 1.85
CA ASN A 289 0.44 -11.38 1.51
C ASN A 289 1.54 -11.75 2.49
N THR A 290 2.61 -12.34 1.95
CA THR A 290 3.72 -12.91 2.73
C THR A 290 4.80 -11.88 3.04
N ARG A 291 4.39 -10.67 3.43
CA ARG A 291 5.25 -9.51 3.68
C ARG A 291 4.57 -8.49 4.59
N LEU A 292 5.34 -7.53 5.04
CA LEU A 292 4.77 -6.30 5.59
C LEU A 292 4.00 -5.55 4.49
N GLN A 293 2.87 -4.94 4.81
CA GLN A 293 2.09 -4.16 3.85
C GLN A 293 2.33 -2.65 3.99
N VAL A 294 1.97 -1.88 2.95
CA VAL A 294 2.08 -0.42 2.93
C VAL A 294 1.37 0.19 4.12
N GLU A 295 0.15 -0.26 4.38
CA GLU A 295 -0.82 0.20 5.37
C GLU A 295 -0.60 -0.36 6.80
N HIS A 296 0.58 -0.97 7.07
CA HIS A 296 0.91 -1.43 8.42
C HIS A 296 0.86 -0.33 9.51
N PRO A 297 1.10 0.95 9.19
CA PRO A 297 1.06 2.01 10.20
C PRO A 297 -0.26 2.12 10.95
N VAL A 298 -1.42 1.91 10.31
CA VAL A 298 -2.72 2.00 11.04
C VAL A 298 -2.84 0.90 12.10
N THR A 299 -2.29 -0.29 11.84
CA THR A 299 -2.21 -1.36 12.84
C THR A 299 -1.26 -0.98 13.99
N GLU A 300 -0.10 -0.41 13.68
CA GLU A 300 0.85 0.06 14.69
C GLU A 300 0.24 1.11 15.61
N MET A 301 -0.51 2.06 15.04
CA MET A 301 -1.13 3.14 15.79
C MET A 301 -2.19 2.64 16.77
N ILE A 302 -3.01 1.65 16.39
CA ILE A 302 -4.06 1.12 17.28
C ILE A 302 -3.55 0.07 18.28
N THR A 303 -2.40 -0.55 18.02
CA THR A 303 -1.84 -1.59 18.90
C THR A 303 -0.70 -1.11 19.77
N GLY A 304 -0.03 -0.01 19.37
CA GLY A 304 1.18 0.48 20.04
C GLY A 304 2.43 -0.37 19.74
N LEU A 305 2.37 -1.29 18.76
CA LEU A 305 3.50 -2.14 18.36
C LEU A 305 4.27 -1.51 17.19
N ASP A 306 5.58 -1.67 17.16
CA ASP A 306 6.41 -1.44 15.98
C ASP A 306 6.60 -2.77 15.25
N LEU A 307 5.89 -2.97 14.13
CA LEU A 307 5.93 -4.23 13.38
C LEU A 307 7.29 -4.52 12.77
N VAL A 308 8.07 -3.51 12.41
CA VAL A 308 9.44 -3.70 11.92
C VAL A 308 10.34 -4.17 13.06
N ALA A 309 10.19 -3.61 14.26
CA ALA A 309 10.94 -4.08 15.43
C ALA A 309 10.59 -5.54 15.75
N GLU A 310 9.32 -5.90 15.69
CA GLU A 310 8.88 -7.28 15.92
C GLU A 310 9.42 -8.24 14.84
N GLN A 311 9.42 -7.85 13.55
CA GLN A 311 10.03 -8.64 12.48
C GLN A 311 11.53 -8.89 12.74
N ILE A 312 12.26 -7.87 13.21
CA ILE A 312 13.69 -7.99 13.53
C ILE A 312 13.91 -8.92 14.74
N LYS A 313 13.07 -8.81 15.79
CA LYS A 313 13.14 -9.70 16.97
C LYS A 313 12.88 -11.15 16.57
N VAL A 314 11.83 -11.39 15.78
CA VAL A 314 11.50 -12.72 15.24
C VAL A 314 12.66 -13.28 14.41
N ALA A 315 13.26 -12.47 13.54
CA ALA A 315 14.41 -12.87 12.74
C ALA A 315 15.61 -13.26 13.60
N ARG A 316 15.81 -12.59 14.74
CA ARG A 316 16.83 -12.97 15.75
C ARG A 316 16.52 -14.28 16.47
N GLY A 317 15.35 -14.87 16.26
CA GLY A 317 14.91 -16.09 16.95
C GLY A 317 14.24 -15.84 18.29
N GLU A 318 13.88 -14.60 18.60
CA GLU A 318 13.16 -14.26 19.82
C GLU A 318 11.71 -14.74 19.74
N LYS A 319 11.13 -15.13 20.86
CA LYS A 319 9.68 -15.41 20.97
C LYS A 319 8.91 -14.11 21.04
N LEU A 320 7.66 -14.12 20.59
CA LEU A 320 6.75 -13.02 20.85
C LEU A 320 6.67 -12.76 22.35
N SER A 321 6.83 -11.49 22.75
CA SER A 321 6.80 -11.08 24.15
C SER A 321 5.38 -10.89 24.70
N PHE A 322 4.37 -11.15 23.89
CA PHE A 322 2.94 -10.99 24.19
C PHE A 322 2.13 -12.14 23.60
N THR A 323 0.95 -12.34 24.14
CA THR A 323 -0.05 -13.29 23.68
C THR A 323 -1.24 -12.55 23.04
N GLN A 324 -2.17 -13.30 22.43
CA GLN A 324 -3.39 -12.70 21.88
C GLN A 324 -4.21 -11.92 22.92
N ASN A 325 -4.21 -12.36 24.18
CA ASN A 325 -4.99 -11.73 25.25
C ASN A 325 -4.39 -10.40 25.74
N ASP A 326 -3.13 -10.14 25.46
CA ASP A 326 -2.45 -8.90 25.84
C ASP A 326 -2.74 -7.78 24.84
N LEU A 327 -3.19 -8.14 23.62
CA LEU A 327 -3.45 -7.21 22.53
C LEU A 327 -4.81 -6.52 22.71
N LYS A 328 -4.81 -5.20 22.50
CA LYS A 328 -6.03 -4.36 22.62
C LYS A 328 -6.02 -3.31 21.51
N ILE A 329 -7.21 -2.99 21.02
CA ILE A 329 -7.42 -1.83 20.15
C ILE A 329 -7.46 -0.58 21.01
N ASN A 330 -6.63 0.39 20.67
CA ASN A 330 -6.62 1.71 21.29
C ASN A 330 -6.92 2.78 20.23
N GLY A 331 -8.10 3.40 20.33
CA GLY A 331 -8.52 4.44 19.41
C GLY A 331 -8.82 3.96 17.99
N HIS A 332 -8.62 4.85 17.04
CA HIS A 332 -8.86 4.64 15.62
C HIS A 332 -7.78 5.34 14.79
N SER A 333 -7.33 4.69 13.73
CA SER A 333 -6.31 5.24 12.84
C SER A 333 -6.80 5.21 11.39
N ILE A 334 -6.44 6.25 10.63
CA ILE A 334 -6.72 6.36 9.21
C ILE A 334 -5.39 6.66 8.51
N GLU A 335 -5.16 6.02 7.38
CA GLU A 335 -4.03 6.29 6.48
C GLU A 335 -4.56 6.70 5.12
N VAL A 336 -3.89 7.66 4.47
CA VAL A 336 -4.09 7.98 3.06
C VAL A 336 -2.76 7.90 2.34
N ARG A 337 -2.78 7.34 1.12
CA ARG A 337 -1.60 7.29 0.27
C ARG A 337 -1.49 8.55 -0.55
N VAL A 338 -0.38 9.26 -0.37
CA VAL A 338 -0.05 10.46 -1.13
C VAL A 338 0.78 10.04 -2.34
N CYS A 339 0.11 9.94 -3.49
CA CYS A 339 0.74 9.56 -4.76
C CYS A 339 0.77 10.76 -5.70
N ALA A 340 1.83 10.88 -6.50
CA ALA A 340 1.92 11.83 -7.61
C ALA A 340 1.05 11.35 -8.77
N GLU A 341 -0.24 11.49 -8.62
CA GLU A 341 -1.29 11.10 -9.56
C GLU A 341 -2.36 12.18 -9.59
N ASP A 342 -2.89 12.48 -10.77
CA ASP A 342 -3.92 13.48 -10.98
C ASP A 342 -5.32 12.88 -10.98
N PRO A 343 -6.11 13.04 -9.90
CA PRO A 343 -7.46 12.51 -9.81
C PRO A 343 -8.44 13.12 -10.82
N GLU A 344 -8.21 14.35 -11.28
CA GLU A 344 -9.03 15.01 -12.29
C GLU A 344 -8.84 14.39 -13.67
N ASN A 345 -7.63 13.89 -13.95
CA ASN A 345 -7.27 13.20 -15.18
C ASN A 345 -7.20 11.66 -15.00
N ASN A 346 -8.21 11.07 -14.35
CA ASN A 346 -8.28 9.62 -14.13
C ASN A 346 -7.07 9.04 -13.40
N PHE A 347 -6.49 9.77 -12.46
CA PHE A 347 -5.31 9.38 -11.68
C PHE A 347 -4.14 8.97 -12.60
N LEU A 348 -3.90 9.72 -13.65
CA LEU A 348 -2.68 9.54 -14.43
C LEU A 348 -1.50 9.97 -13.56
N PRO A 349 -0.36 9.24 -13.63
CA PRO A 349 0.85 9.66 -12.95
C PRO A 349 1.26 11.08 -13.39
N ASP A 350 1.48 11.95 -12.41
CA ASP A 350 1.97 13.30 -12.63
C ASP A 350 3.42 13.40 -12.14
N MET A 351 4.34 13.42 -13.10
CA MET A 351 5.77 13.42 -12.84
C MET A 351 6.32 14.84 -12.92
N GLY A 352 7.02 15.24 -11.88
CA GLY A 352 7.55 16.58 -11.81
C GLY A 352 8.51 16.76 -10.64
N ARG A 353 8.81 18.02 -10.35
CA ARG A 353 9.60 18.41 -9.21
C ARG A 353 8.69 18.90 -8.10
N LEU A 354 8.99 18.53 -6.86
CA LEU A 354 8.33 19.06 -5.67
C LEU A 354 8.85 20.48 -5.42
N ASP A 355 8.12 21.50 -5.89
CA ASP A 355 8.50 22.88 -5.72
C ASP A 355 8.24 23.38 -4.30
N GLU A 356 7.18 22.88 -3.65
CA GLU A 356 6.90 23.01 -2.23
C GLU A 356 6.57 21.64 -1.66
N TYR A 357 7.12 21.31 -0.50
CA TYR A 357 6.84 20.05 0.21
C TYR A 357 6.84 20.29 1.72
N LYS A 358 5.68 20.59 2.27
CA LYS A 358 5.46 20.81 3.69
C LYS A 358 4.54 19.75 4.25
N ILE A 359 5.06 18.88 5.10
CA ILE A 359 4.29 17.83 5.76
C ILE A 359 3.49 18.39 6.95
N PRO A 360 2.26 17.87 7.20
CA PRO A 360 1.49 18.20 8.38
C PRO A 360 2.16 17.66 9.65
N SER A 361 1.83 18.28 10.78
CA SER A 361 2.40 17.87 12.07
C SER A 361 1.39 17.99 13.21
N GLY A 362 1.80 17.57 14.39
CA GLY A 362 1.02 17.69 15.61
C GLY A 362 0.68 16.34 16.25
N PRO A 363 0.08 16.35 17.45
CA PRO A 363 -0.28 15.12 18.17
C PRO A 363 -1.20 14.22 17.34
N GLY A 364 -0.87 12.94 17.23
CA GLY A 364 -1.63 11.96 16.49
C GLY A 364 -1.45 11.99 14.96
N VAL A 365 -0.55 12.84 14.43
CA VAL A 365 -0.20 12.87 13.00
C VAL A 365 1.16 12.23 12.80
N ARG A 366 1.24 11.31 11.83
CA ARG A 366 2.47 10.65 11.37
C ARG A 366 2.56 10.74 9.85
N VAL A 367 3.73 11.06 9.34
CA VAL A 367 4.04 10.99 7.92
C VAL A 367 5.22 10.05 7.72
N ASP A 368 5.02 9.01 6.91
CA ASP A 368 6.09 8.14 6.45
C ASP A 368 6.40 8.54 5.00
N ASP A 369 7.55 9.16 4.79
CA ASP A 369 7.99 9.72 3.52
C ASP A 369 9.48 9.46 3.24
N ALA A 370 9.91 9.76 2.02
CA ALA A 370 11.33 9.78 1.65
C ALA A 370 11.60 10.80 0.53
N PHE A 371 10.85 11.88 0.51
CA PHE A 371 11.02 13.02 -0.40
C PHE A 371 11.28 14.30 0.38
N GLU A 372 11.84 15.28 -0.29
CA GLU A 372 12.11 16.62 0.21
C GLU A 372 11.81 17.64 -0.88
N GLU A 373 11.58 18.90 -0.48
CA GLU A 373 11.42 20.01 -1.40
C GLU A 373 12.59 20.10 -2.40
N GLY A 374 12.27 20.30 -3.66
CA GLY A 374 13.23 20.37 -4.75
C GLY A 374 13.59 19.02 -5.40
N MET A 375 13.10 17.89 -4.88
CA MET A 375 13.33 16.58 -5.49
C MET A 375 12.39 16.34 -6.67
N GLU A 376 12.88 15.61 -7.67
CA GLU A 376 12.08 15.09 -8.78
C GLU A 376 11.49 13.72 -8.43
N ILE A 377 10.24 13.47 -8.86
CA ILE A 377 9.59 12.17 -8.73
C ILE A 377 10.01 11.31 -9.92
N PRO A 378 10.73 10.19 -9.67
CA PRO A 378 11.27 9.39 -10.75
C PRO A 378 10.19 8.54 -11.45
N ILE A 379 10.19 8.55 -12.78
CA ILE A 379 9.27 7.77 -13.64
C ILE A 379 9.46 6.25 -13.57
N PHE A 380 10.50 5.79 -12.90
CA PHE A 380 10.93 4.37 -12.90
C PHE A 380 10.24 3.52 -11.83
N TYR A 381 9.55 4.14 -10.89
CA TYR A 381 9.02 3.51 -9.68
C TYR A 381 7.57 3.89 -9.44
N ASP A 382 7.00 3.35 -8.38
CA ASP A 382 5.67 3.71 -7.91
C ASP A 382 5.60 5.21 -7.59
N PRO A 383 4.50 5.90 -7.97
CA PRO A 383 4.36 7.35 -7.77
C PRO A 383 4.10 7.74 -6.30
N MET A 384 4.10 6.82 -5.36
CA MET A 384 3.84 7.11 -3.95
C MET A 384 4.95 7.99 -3.34
N ILE A 385 4.57 9.18 -2.91
CA ILE A 385 5.43 10.18 -2.26
C ILE A 385 5.53 9.88 -0.77
N ALA A 386 4.39 9.67 -0.13
CA ALA A 386 4.27 9.50 1.31
C ALA A 386 3.01 8.73 1.70
N LYS A 387 2.96 8.35 2.97
CA LYS A 387 1.74 7.96 3.66
C LYS A 387 1.46 8.97 4.74
N LEU A 388 0.25 9.50 4.78
CA LEU A 388 -0.23 10.35 5.86
C LEU A 388 -1.12 9.51 6.76
N ILE A 389 -0.78 9.40 8.03
CA ILE A 389 -1.46 8.58 9.02
C ILE A 389 -1.91 9.46 10.18
N VAL A 390 -3.12 9.26 10.65
CA VAL A 390 -3.63 9.91 11.88
C VAL A 390 -4.12 8.86 12.86
N HIS A 391 -4.08 9.22 14.15
CA HIS A 391 -4.62 8.39 15.23
C HIS A 391 -5.34 9.27 16.25
N ALA A 392 -6.56 8.89 16.59
CA ALA A 392 -7.39 9.58 17.57
C ALA A 392 -8.17 8.58 18.46
N PRO A 393 -8.73 9.02 19.61
CA PRO A 393 -9.52 8.15 20.48
C PRO A 393 -10.77 7.55 19.83
N THR A 394 -11.38 8.23 18.86
CA THR A 394 -12.58 7.76 18.14
C THR A 394 -12.41 7.92 16.63
N ARG A 395 -13.19 7.16 15.86
CA ARG A 395 -13.20 7.24 14.40
C ARG A 395 -13.55 8.65 13.90
N GLU A 396 -14.54 9.28 14.50
CA GLU A 396 -14.96 10.63 14.12
C GLU A 396 -13.84 11.65 14.33
N GLN A 397 -13.15 11.59 15.48
CA GLN A 397 -11.98 12.43 15.74
C GLN A 397 -10.83 12.14 14.79
N ALA A 398 -10.62 10.87 14.38
CA ALA A 398 -9.62 10.52 13.38
C ALA A 398 -9.98 11.10 11.99
N ILE A 399 -11.25 11.09 11.61
CA ILE A 399 -11.75 11.73 10.39
C ILE A 399 -11.44 13.23 10.39
N GLU A 400 -11.84 13.95 11.44
CA GLU A 400 -11.58 15.39 11.54
C GLU A 400 -10.08 15.71 11.57
N MET A 401 -9.29 14.87 12.24
CA MET A 401 -7.83 15.01 12.25
C MET A 401 -7.22 14.78 10.86
N MET A 402 -7.73 13.81 10.09
CA MET A 402 -7.26 13.56 8.73
C MET A 402 -7.59 14.72 7.79
N VAL A 403 -8.80 15.28 7.88
CA VAL A 403 -9.19 16.46 7.10
C VAL A 403 -8.23 17.62 7.39
N ARG A 404 -8.00 17.95 8.66
CA ARG A 404 -7.05 18.98 9.08
C ARG A 404 -5.63 18.68 8.56
N ALA A 405 -5.17 17.44 8.70
CA ALA A 405 -3.83 17.07 8.27
C ALA A 405 -3.65 17.15 6.75
N ILE A 406 -4.68 16.85 5.96
CA ILE A 406 -4.66 17.04 4.51
C ILE A 406 -4.61 18.54 4.17
N ASP A 407 -5.40 19.37 4.84
CA ASP A 407 -5.42 20.83 4.62
C ASP A 407 -4.06 21.50 4.97
N GLU A 408 -3.32 20.94 5.93
CA GLU A 408 -1.97 21.39 6.30
C GLU A 408 -0.85 20.81 5.40
N TYR A 409 -1.17 19.87 4.50
CA TYR A 409 -0.19 19.22 3.65
C TYR A 409 -0.02 20.00 2.35
N HIS A 410 1.03 20.80 2.24
CA HIS A 410 1.29 21.61 1.05
C HIS A 410 2.29 20.91 0.12
N ILE A 411 1.82 20.53 -1.05
CA ILE A 411 2.61 19.95 -2.13
C ILE A 411 2.31 20.75 -3.39
N SER A 412 3.34 21.23 -4.08
CA SER A 412 3.21 21.89 -5.37
C SER A 412 4.28 21.41 -6.36
N GLY A 413 4.04 21.66 -7.65
CA GLY A 413 4.88 21.19 -8.76
C GLY A 413 4.43 19.85 -9.33
N VAL A 414 3.56 19.12 -8.61
CA VAL A 414 2.88 17.91 -9.07
C VAL A 414 1.46 17.83 -8.49
N GLU A 415 0.55 17.22 -9.24
CA GLU A 415 -0.77 16.85 -8.74
C GLU A 415 -0.67 15.59 -7.88
N THR A 416 -1.54 15.49 -6.87
CA THR A 416 -1.50 14.37 -5.93
C THR A 416 -2.89 13.82 -5.62
N THR A 417 -2.93 12.60 -5.10
CA THR A 417 -4.17 11.95 -4.62
C THR A 417 -4.80 12.64 -3.40
N LEU A 418 -4.16 13.67 -2.80
CA LEU A 418 -4.70 14.36 -1.61
C LEU A 418 -6.06 14.99 -1.85
N SER A 419 -6.32 15.56 -3.03
CA SER A 419 -7.63 16.14 -3.39
C SER A 419 -8.73 15.08 -3.37
N PHE A 420 -8.49 13.90 -3.95
CA PHE A 420 -9.40 12.77 -3.86
C PHE A 420 -9.53 12.25 -2.42
N CYS A 421 -8.45 12.12 -1.68
CA CYS A 421 -8.47 11.65 -0.29
C CYS A 421 -9.30 12.60 0.59
N SER A 422 -9.15 13.91 0.42
CA SER A 422 -9.97 14.92 1.11
C SER A 422 -11.45 14.74 0.79
N PHE A 423 -11.80 14.55 -0.49
CA PHE A 423 -13.16 14.25 -0.90
C PHE A 423 -13.69 12.97 -0.24
N ALA A 424 -12.92 11.88 -0.31
CA ALA A 424 -13.34 10.58 0.19
C ALA A 424 -13.60 10.58 1.71
N ILE A 425 -12.69 11.17 2.49
CA ILE A 425 -12.78 11.23 3.96
C ILE A 425 -13.99 12.09 4.41
N GLN A 426 -14.31 13.15 3.66
CA GLN A 426 -15.43 14.03 3.98
C GLN A 426 -16.76 13.50 3.46
N HIS A 427 -16.78 12.55 2.54
CA HIS A 427 -17.99 12.02 1.94
C HIS A 427 -18.86 11.27 2.97
N GLU A 428 -20.20 11.45 2.91
CA GLU A 428 -21.18 10.86 3.83
C GLU A 428 -21.05 9.32 3.91
N ALA A 429 -20.80 8.65 2.79
CA ALA A 429 -20.62 7.19 2.75
C ALA A 429 -19.43 6.75 3.62
N PHE A 430 -18.30 7.47 3.58
CA PHE A 430 -17.14 7.17 4.43
C PHE A 430 -17.46 7.52 5.89
N ARG A 431 -17.98 8.72 6.17
CA ARG A 431 -18.32 9.18 7.54
C ARG A 431 -19.29 8.23 8.23
N SER A 432 -20.33 7.79 7.52
CA SER A 432 -21.31 6.82 8.08
C SER A 432 -20.80 5.38 8.13
N GLY A 433 -19.63 5.08 7.54
CA GLY A 433 -19.10 3.73 7.41
C GLY A 433 -19.85 2.85 6.38
N LYS A 434 -20.70 3.44 5.54
CA LYS A 434 -21.50 2.72 4.52
C LYS A 434 -20.86 2.83 3.14
N PHE A 435 -19.75 2.16 2.95
CA PHE A 435 -19.02 2.14 1.67
C PHE A 435 -18.50 0.74 1.37
N ASP A 436 -18.10 0.51 0.13
CA ASP A 436 -17.57 -0.76 -0.36
C ASP A 436 -16.47 -0.52 -1.41
N THR A 437 -15.98 -1.58 -2.05
CA THR A 437 -14.93 -1.48 -3.07
C THR A 437 -15.35 -0.72 -4.33
N ASN A 438 -16.63 -0.38 -4.48
CA ASN A 438 -17.13 0.44 -5.59
C ASN A 438 -17.25 1.93 -5.20
N PHE A 439 -16.69 2.36 -4.07
CA PHE A 439 -16.80 3.75 -3.59
C PHE A 439 -16.51 4.77 -4.69
N ILE A 440 -15.39 4.64 -5.39
CA ILE A 440 -15.01 5.56 -6.48
C ILE A 440 -16.05 5.54 -7.60
N LYS A 441 -16.49 4.35 -8.01
CA LYS A 441 -17.48 4.20 -9.10
C LYS A 441 -18.82 4.84 -8.76
N HIS A 442 -19.25 4.77 -7.50
CA HIS A 442 -20.59 5.22 -7.07
C HIS A 442 -20.61 6.68 -6.64
N HIS A 443 -19.49 7.20 -6.12
CA HIS A 443 -19.50 8.48 -5.40
C HIS A 443 -18.53 9.51 -5.96
N PHE A 444 -17.61 9.13 -6.85
CA PHE A 444 -16.62 10.05 -7.37
C PHE A 444 -16.79 10.28 -8.88
N ASN A 445 -16.79 11.57 -9.25
CA ASN A 445 -16.66 12.03 -10.62
C ASN A 445 -15.57 13.12 -10.62
N ASN A 446 -14.69 13.09 -11.60
CA ASN A 446 -13.58 14.04 -11.74
C ASN A 446 -14.03 15.51 -11.67
N GLU A 447 -15.22 15.82 -12.18
CA GLU A 447 -15.82 17.17 -12.14
C GLU A 447 -16.12 17.67 -10.70
N MET A 448 -16.18 16.77 -9.71
CA MET A 448 -16.47 17.13 -8.32
C MET A 448 -15.31 17.85 -7.64
N LEU A 449 -14.09 17.69 -8.14
CA LEU A 449 -12.91 18.42 -7.65
C LEU A 449 -12.81 19.83 -8.26
N ASN A 450 -13.27 20.00 -9.49
CA ASN A 450 -13.22 21.28 -10.23
C ASN A 450 -14.09 22.40 -9.63
N GLY A 451 -15.07 22.08 -8.78
CA GLY A 451 -16.03 23.06 -8.26
C GLY A 451 -15.50 24.02 -7.18
N LYS A 452 -14.36 23.71 -6.56
CA LYS A 452 -13.76 24.58 -5.51
C LYS A 452 -12.76 25.59 -6.08
N ASP A 453 -12.20 25.35 -7.24
CA ASP A 453 -11.15 26.19 -7.83
C ASP A 453 -11.68 27.33 -8.70
N SER A 454 -12.92 27.28 -9.21
CA SER A 454 -13.40 28.33 -10.12
C SER A 454 -13.52 29.70 -9.47
N GLU A 455 -13.96 29.78 -8.21
CA GLU A 455 -13.99 31.06 -7.46
C GLU A 455 -12.58 31.54 -7.11
N LEU A 456 -11.70 30.63 -6.71
CA LEU A 456 -10.29 30.96 -6.42
C LEU A 456 -9.53 31.35 -7.70
N GLN A 457 -9.80 30.70 -8.82
CA GLN A 457 -9.24 31.06 -10.14
C GLN A 457 -9.74 32.42 -10.62
N GLU A 458 -11.02 32.75 -10.43
CA GLU A 458 -11.55 34.09 -10.70
C GLU A 458 -10.91 35.16 -9.82
N ILE A 459 -10.78 34.90 -8.51
CA ILE A 459 -10.11 35.80 -7.59
C ILE A 459 -8.62 35.96 -7.96
N ALA A 460 -7.92 34.84 -8.23
CA ALA A 460 -6.53 34.89 -8.67
C ALA A 460 -6.34 35.62 -10.00
N ALA A 461 -7.25 35.45 -10.96
CA ALA A 461 -7.24 36.18 -12.22
C ALA A 461 -7.51 37.66 -12.01
N MET A 462 -8.41 38.04 -11.10
CA MET A 462 -8.65 39.46 -10.74
C MET A 462 -7.40 40.09 -10.06
N VAL A 463 -6.80 39.41 -9.11
CA VAL A 463 -5.57 39.86 -8.42
C VAL A 463 -4.42 39.98 -9.40
N ALA A 464 -4.23 38.98 -10.28
CA ALA A 464 -3.20 39.03 -11.33
C ALA A 464 -3.42 40.19 -12.31
N ALA A 465 -4.67 40.42 -12.72
CA ALA A 465 -5.02 41.56 -13.59
C ALA A 465 -4.73 42.89 -12.91
N GLU A 466 -5.00 43.03 -11.62
CA GLU A 466 -4.72 44.25 -10.84
C GLU A 466 -3.22 44.48 -10.64
N VAL A 467 -2.45 43.44 -10.33
CA VAL A 467 -0.98 43.50 -10.23
C VAL A 467 -0.35 43.86 -11.56
N ILE A 468 -0.80 43.28 -12.69
CA ILE A 468 -0.30 43.58 -14.04
C ILE A 468 -0.65 45.01 -14.45
N THR A 469 -1.84 45.51 -14.12
CA THR A 469 -2.23 46.89 -14.40
C THR A 469 -1.47 47.90 -13.56
N ASN A 470 -1.24 47.61 -12.29
CA ASN A 470 -0.46 48.47 -11.39
C ASN A 470 1.05 48.50 -11.73
N THR A 471 1.63 47.37 -12.17
CA THR A 471 3.04 47.32 -12.60
C THR A 471 3.29 48.10 -13.91
N LYS A 472 2.29 48.26 -14.79
CA LYS A 472 2.43 49.09 -16.00
C LYS A 472 2.45 50.61 -15.73
N VAL A 473 1.97 51.04 -14.57
CA VAL A 473 1.98 52.44 -14.17
C VAL A 473 3.34 52.87 -13.58
N GLU A 474 4.12 51.98 -12.98
CA GLU A 474 5.46 52.27 -12.46
C GLU A 474 6.57 52.31 -13.52
N GLY A 475 6.32 51.84 -14.75
CA GLY A 475 7.29 51.86 -15.86
C GLY A 475 7.63 53.22 -16.45
N LYS A 476 7.19 54.35 -15.87
CA LYS A 476 7.51 55.70 -16.29
C LYS A 476 8.10 56.58 -15.19
N ARG A 477 8.80 56.02 -14.21
CA ARG A 477 9.67 56.86 -13.35
C ARG A 477 11.08 56.81 -13.87
N ASN A 478 11.49 57.99 -14.38
CA ASN A 478 12.81 58.32 -14.88
C ASN A 478 13.93 57.83 -13.97
N LEU A 479 14.92 57.18 -14.56
CA LEU A 479 16.28 57.08 -14.05
C LEU A 479 16.83 58.50 -13.78
N ILE A 480 16.75 58.94 -12.55
CA ILE A 480 17.56 60.10 -12.07
C ILE A 480 18.64 59.53 -11.16
N SER A 481 19.84 59.56 -11.74
CA SER A 481 21.17 59.70 -11.14
C SER A 481 21.47 59.05 -9.79
N GLN A 482 22.45 58.21 -9.85
CA GLN A 482 23.52 57.97 -8.88
C GLN A 482 23.55 58.98 -7.72
N ALA A 483 23.05 58.60 -6.57
CA ALA A 483 23.51 59.10 -5.30
C ALA A 483 24.21 57.98 -4.57
N GLY A 484 25.50 58.07 -4.44
CA GLY A 484 26.34 57.10 -3.77
C GLY A 484 25.85 56.79 -2.35
N SER A 485 25.79 55.51 -2.03
CA SER A 485 25.48 55.02 -0.70
C SER A 485 26.34 55.67 0.37
N ASN A 486 25.70 56.30 1.36
CA ASN A 486 26.36 56.90 2.56
C ASN A 486 27.15 55.88 3.39
N TRP A 487 27.12 54.62 3.05
CA TRP A 487 27.86 53.55 3.71
C TRP A 487 29.36 53.54 3.42
N LYS A 488 29.79 54.21 2.31
CA LYS A 488 31.21 54.34 1.93
C LYS A 488 31.89 55.57 2.51
N ARG A 489 31.19 56.53 3.15
CA ARG A 489 31.77 57.76 3.68
C ARG A 489 32.22 57.72 5.13
N ASN A 490 31.89 56.65 5.88
CA ASN A 490 32.24 56.54 7.32
C ASN A 490 33.35 55.52 7.61
N ARG A 491 34.20 55.22 6.64
CA ARG A 491 35.43 54.45 6.85
C ARG A 491 36.59 55.15 6.16
N MET A 492 37.04 56.22 6.75
CA MET A 492 38.40 56.78 6.73
C MET A 492 38.67 57.45 8.09
#